data_95197060b420a4b9d4960d879561c1b2
#
_entry.id   95197060b420a4b9d4960d879561c1b2
#
_cell.length_a   1.000
_cell.length_b   1.000
_cell.length_c   1.000
_cell.angle_alpha   90.00
_cell.angle_beta   90.00
_cell.angle_gamma   90.00
#
_symmetry.space_group_name_H-M   'P 1'
#
loop_
_entity.id
_entity.type
_entity.pdbx_description
1 polymer ?
#
loop_
_entity_poly.entity_id
_entity_poly.type
_entity_poly.pdbx_seq_one_letter_code
_entity_poly.pdbx_strand_id
1 'polypeptide(L)'
;MAIVIPAYKGRFLKETLDSIAVQAHKDEFVLYIGDDASPERLDKIVESYQNKVNLVYHRFSENMGGKDLVAHWERCIQLSAEPFIWLFSAHPINQGENSLIL
;
A
#
# COMPACT_ATOMS: atom_id res chain seq x y z
N MET A 1 -13.96 -4.73 0.31
CA MET A 1 -13.14 -3.82 1.14
C MET A 1 -11.80 -3.57 0.48
N ALA A 2 -11.32 -2.35 0.55
CA ALA A 2 -10.00 -2.00 0.02
C ALA A 2 -8.98 -1.86 1.15
N ILE A 3 -7.78 -2.37 0.91
CA ILE A 3 -6.63 -2.12 1.79
C ILE A 3 -5.68 -1.24 0.99
N VAL A 4 -5.39 -0.05 1.52
CA VAL A 4 -4.54 0.93 0.84
C VAL A 4 -3.19 0.99 1.52
N ILE A 5 -2.13 0.84 0.74
CA ILE A 5 -0.76 0.76 1.24
C ILE A 5 0.09 1.85 0.58
N PRO A 6 0.28 2.99 1.24
CA PRO A 6 1.29 3.96 0.82
C PRO A 6 2.68 3.35 1.04
N ALA A 7 3.50 3.30 0.02
CA ALA A 7 4.77 2.58 0.06
C ALA A 7 5.94 3.44 -0.41
N TYR A 8 7.10 3.24 0.21
CA TYR A 8 8.34 3.90 -0.18
C TYR A 8 9.55 2.98 0.00
N LYS A 9 9.70 2.33 1.16
CA LYS A 9 10.80 1.42 1.43
C LYS A 9 10.39 -0.02 1.16
N GLY A 10 11.17 -0.71 0.32
CA GLY A 10 10.86 -2.08 -0.08
C GLY A 10 10.78 -3.06 1.07
N ARG A 11 11.65 -2.90 2.08
CA ARG A 11 11.63 -3.77 3.26
C ARG A 11 10.30 -3.70 3.99
N PHE A 12 9.79 -2.51 4.22
CA PHE A 12 8.51 -2.33 4.92
C PHE A 12 7.33 -2.80 4.09
N LEU A 13 7.38 -2.57 2.77
CA LEU A 13 6.36 -3.08 1.87
C LEU A 13 6.31 -4.60 1.89
N LYS A 14 7.47 -5.25 1.80
CA LYS A 14 7.55 -6.70 1.83
C LYS A 14 7.00 -7.27 3.13
N GLU A 15 7.37 -6.70 4.26
CA GLU A 15 6.86 -7.13 5.56
C GLU A 15 5.34 -7.00 5.64
N THR A 16 4.80 -5.91 5.14
CA THR A 16 3.37 -5.66 5.12
C THR A 16 2.65 -6.67 4.24
N LEU A 17 3.16 -6.91 3.03
CA LEU A 17 2.56 -7.87 2.10
C LEU A 17 2.62 -9.29 2.62
N ASP A 18 3.71 -9.68 3.24
CA ASP A 18 3.82 -11.01 3.86
C ASP A 18 2.78 -11.19 4.97
N SER A 19 2.61 -10.18 5.80
CA SER A 19 1.62 -10.22 6.88
C SER A 19 0.20 -10.36 6.34
N ILE A 20 -0.14 -9.60 5.33
CA ILE A 20 -1.48 -9.63 4.73
C ILE A 20 -1.72 -10.96 4.03
N ALA A 21 -0.74 -11.47 3.29
CA ALA A 21 -0.87 -12.72 2.55
C ALA A 21 -1.14 -13.92 3.45
N VAL A 22 -0.63 -13.89 4.68
CA VAL A 22 -0.85 -14.96 5.66
C VAL A 22 -2.25 -14.93 6.24
N GLN A 23 -2.81 -13.73 6.47
CA GLN A 23 -4.04 -13.55 7.22
C GLN A 23 -5.28 -13.47 6.37
N ALA A 24 -5.14 -13.12 5.12
CA ALA A 24 -6.27 -12.65 4.33
C ALA A 24 -6.75 -13.69 3.33
N HIS A 25 -8.07 -13.69 3.10
CA HIS A 25 -8.67 -14.45 2.02
C HIS A 25 -8.67 -13.59 0.76
N LYS A 26 -8.17 -14.14 -0.33
CA LYS A 26 -7.94 -13.43 -1.59
C LYS A 26 -9.16 -12.67 -2.10
N ASP A 27 -10.35 -13.21 -1.90
CA ASP A 27 -11.58 -12.65 -2.47
C ASP A 27 -12.27 -11.63 -1.58
N GLU A 28 -11.76 -11.37 -0.38
CA GLU A 28 -12.41 -10.46 0.57
C GLU A 28 -12.04 -9.00 0.38
N PHE A 29 -10.92 -8.73 -0.29
CA PHE A 29 -10.43 -7.37 -0.43
C PHE A 29 -9.48 -7.23 -1.61
N VAL A 30 -9.22 -5.99 -1.98
CA VAL A 30 -8.23 -5.63 -3.00
C VAL A 30 -7.20 -4.72 -2.34
N LEU A 31 -5.92 -4.99 -2.57
CA LEU A 31 -4.83 -4.14 -2.11
C LEU A 31 -4.53 -3.08 -3.17
N TYR A 32 -4.45 -1.83 -2.73
CA TYR A 32 -4.04 -0.72 -3.57
C TYR A 32 -2.72 -0.20 -3.05
N ILE A 33 -1.65 -0.37 -3.81
CA ILE A 33 -0.30 0.00 -3.41
C ILE A 33 0.10 1.28 -4.14
N GLY A 34 0.29 2.35 -3.38
CA GLY A 34 0.74 3.63 -3.91
C GLY A 34 2.23 3.82 -3.68
N ASP A 35 3.03 3.66 -4.72
CA ASP A 35 4.47 3.83 -4.68
C ASP A 35 4.82 5.32 -4.74
N ASP A 36 5.42 5.84 -3.69
CA ASP A 36 5.75 7.25 -3.51
C ASP A 36 7.03 7.66 -4.25
N ALA A 37 7.14 7.26 -5.51
CA ALA A 37 8.31 7.49 -6.33
C ALA A 37 9.60 6.98 -5.67
N SER A 38 9.52 5.77 -5.15
CA SER A 38 10.65 5.14 -4.47
C SER A 38 11.83 4.93 -5.42
N PRO A 39 13.07 5.15 -4.96
CA PRO A 39 14.26 4.78 -5.75
C PRO A 39 14.45 3.27 -5.82
N GLU A 40 13.74 2.51 -4.98
CA GLU A 40 13.79 1.05 -5.01
C GLU A 40 12.77 0.51 -6.00
N ARG A 41 12.99 -0.69 -6.47
CA ARG A 41 12.11 -1.34 -7.44
C ARG A 41 10.95 -2.04 -6.71
N LEU A 42 9.98 -1.26 -6.23
CA LEU A 42 8.82 -1.79 -5.53
C LEU A 42 7.95 -2.65 -6.45
N ASP A 43 7.93 -2.34 -7.73
CA ASP A 43 7.21 -3.14 -8.72
C ASP A 43 7.68 -4.59 -8.74
N LYS A 44 8.96 -4.84 -8.55
CA LYS A 44 9.51 -6.19 -8.49
C LYS A 44 9.05 -6.94 -7.25
N ILE A 45 8.95 -6.25 -6.13
CA ILE A 45 8.42 -6.84 -4.90
C ILE A 45 6.95 -7.22 -5.12
N VAL A 46 6.17 -6.32 -5.66
CA VAL A 46 4.73 -6.52 -5.89
C VAL A 46 4.47 -7.70 -6.82
N GLU A 47 5.28 -7.87 -7.86
CA GLU A 47 5.13 -8.99 -8.81
C GLU A 47 5.06 -10.35 -8.12
N SER A 48 5.83 -10.54 -7.06
CA SER A 48 5.88 -11.82 -6.36
C SER A 48 4.63 -12.13 -5.55
N TYR A 49 3.74 -11.15 -5.37
CA TYR A 49 2.51 -11.32 -4.60
C TYR A 49 1.23 -11.35 -5.45
N GLN A 50 1.34 -11.14 -6.75
CA GLN A 50 0.16 -11.07 -7.62
C GLN A 50 -0.70 -12.33 -7.64
N ASN A 51 -0.08 -13.49 -7.41
CA ASN A 51 -0.82 -14.75 -7.36
C ASN A 51 -1.34 -15.09 -5.95
N LYS A 52 -0.94 -14.32 -4.95
CA LYS A 52 -1.32 -14.56 -3.56
C LYS A 52 -2.47 -13.70 -3.10
N VAL A 53 -2.56 -12.48 -3.62
CA VAL A 53 -3.59 -11.52 -3.25
C VAL A 53 -4.02 -10.73 -4.48
N ASN A 54 -5.23 -10.19 -4.44
CA ASN A 54 -5.68 -9.25 -5.47
C ASN A 54 -5.08 -7.89 -5.17
N LEU A 55 -4.32 -7.35 -6.11
CA LEU A 55 -3.66 -6.06 -5.88
C LEU A 55 -3.63 -5.20 -7.13
N VAL A 56 -3.59 -3.89 -6.89
CA VAL A 56 -3.38 -2.86 -7.89
C VAL A 56 -2.17 -2.05 -7.45
N TYR A 57 -1.19 -1.94 -8.32
CA TYR A 57 0.02 -1.17 -8.04
C TYR A 57 0.04 0.08 -8.90
N HIS A 58 0.29 1.23 -8.25
CA HIS A 58 0.44 2.49 -8.96
C HIS A 58 1.68 3.23 -8.44
N ARG A 59 2.55 3.62 -9.37
CA ARG A 59 3.72 4.43 -9.04
C ARG A 59 3.42 5.88 -9.36
N PHE A 60 3.51 6.74 -8.35
CA PHE A 60 3.38 8.19 -8.54
C PHE A 60 4.70 8.76 -9.07
N SER A 61 4.60 9.82 -9.85
CA SER A 61 5.77 10.42 -10.49
C SER A 61 6.63 11.25 -9.54
N GLU A 62 6.05 11.70 -8.41
CA GLU A 62 6.75 12.55 -7.46
C GLU A 62 6.68 11.98 -6.05
N ASN A 63 7.79 12.07 -5.34
CA ASN A 63 7.79 11.77 -3.92
C ASN A 63 7.02 12.87 -3.18
N MET A 64 6.02 12.48 -2.42
CA MET A 64 5.20 13.39 -1.64
C MET A 64 5.28 13.12 -0.15
N GLY A 65 5.55 11.88 0.25
CA GLY A 65 5.64 11.51 1.65
C GLY A 65 6.74 12.22 2.42
N GLY A 66 7.80 12.61 1.74
CA GLY A 66 8.89 13.37 2.34
C GLY A 66 8.55 14.83 2.58
N LYS A 67 7.52 15.35 1.94
CA LYS A 67 7.07 16.73 2.06
C LYS A 67 5.76 16.83 2.84
N ASP A 68 4.80 15.96 2.52
CA ASP A 68 3.47 15.94 3.11
C ASP A 68 2.95 14.50 3.08
N LEU A 69 3.16 13.81 4.17
CA LEU A 69 2.79 12.40 4.28
C LEU A 69 1.28 12.20 4.17
N VAL A 70 0.51 13.11 4.75
CA VAL A 70 -0.96 13.03 4.71
C VAL A 70 -1.46 13.18 3.27
N ALA A 71 -0.89 14.10 2.50
CA ALA A 71 -1.25 14.26 1.10
C ALA A 71 -0.94 13.01 0.29
N HIS A 72 0.17 12.34 0.58
CA HIS A 72 0.50 11.07 -0.06
C HIS A 72 -0.53 10.00 0.28
N TRP A 73 -0.92 9.89 1.54
CA TRP A 73 -1.95 8.93 1.94
C TRP A 73 -3.28 9.23 1.24
N GLU A 74 -3.65 10.50 1.16
CA GLU A 74 -4.90 10.89 0.49
C GLU A 74 -4.93 10.47 -0.98
N ARG A 75 -3.84 10.70 -1.71
CA ARG A 75 -3.79 10.28 -3.12
C ARG A 75 -3.78 8.76 -3.29
N CYS A 76 -3.23 8.02 -2.33
CA CYS A 76 -3.30 6.57 -2.34
C CYS A 76 -4.74 6.08 -2.11
N ILE A 77 -5.44 6.69 -1.17
CA ILE A 77 -6.85 6.36 -0.89
C ILE A 77 -7.71 6.58 -2.13
N GLN A 78 -7.40 7.59 -2.90
CA GLN A 78 -8.14 7.89 -4.14
C GLN A 78 -7.96 6.85 -5.25
N LEU A 79 -7.02 5.92 -5.10
CA LEU A 79 -6.89 4.81 -6.04
C LEU A 79 -8.08 3.85 -5.98
N SER A 80 -8.79 3.84 -4.86
CA SER A 80 -9.95 2.97 -4.65
C SER A 80 -11.23 3.79 -4.65
N ALA A 81 -12.30 3.20 -5.20
CA ALA A 81 -13.64 3.76 -5.13
C ALA A 81 -14.52 3.04 -4.09
N GLU A 82 -13.94 2.14 -3.32
CA GLU A 82 -14.70 1.35 -2.36
C GLU A 82 -15.05 2.16 -1.11
N PRO A 83 -16.25 1.90 -0.50
CA PRO A 83 -16.69 2.69 0.64
C PRO A 83 -15.93 2.41 1.94
N PHE A 84 -15.31 1.24 2.07
CA PHE A 84 -14.55 0.88 3.27
C PHE A 84 -13.09 0.70 2.88
N ILE A 85 -12.22 1.46 3.55
CA ILE A 85 -10.80 1.48 3.26
C ILE A 85 -10.02 1.27 4.55
N TRP A 86 -9.09 0.32 4.52
CA TRP A 86 -8.14 0.11 5.62
C TRP A 86 -6.78 0.61 5.15
N LEU A 87 -6.25 1.60 5.84
CA LEU A 87 -4.96 2.20 5.49
C LEU A 87 -3.84 1.53 6.27
N PHE A 88 -2.93 0.87 5.53
CA PHE A 88 -1.70 0.31 6.08
C PHE A 88 -0.53 1.12 5.56
N SER A 89 0.24 1.75 6.44
CA SER A 89 1.42 2.48 6.01
C SER A 89 2.62 1.56 5.92
N ALA A 90 3.29 1.59 4.76
CA ALA A 90 4.58 0.92 4.55
C ALA A 90 5.72 1.94 4.56
N HIS A 91 5.53 3.07 5.22
CA HIS A 91 6.57 4.07 5.47
C HIS A 91 7.25 3.81 6.80
N PRO A 92 8.56 4.11 6.93
CA PRO A 92 9.29 3.84 8.17
C PRO A 92 8.74 4.59 9.39
N ILE A 93 8.11 5.74 9.18
CA ILE A 93 7.59 6.57 10.28
C ILE A 93 6.40 5.92 10.97
N ASN A 94 5.58 5.17 10.22
CA ASN A 94 4.33 4.61 10.72
C ASN A 94 4.28 3.09 10.60
N GLN A 95 5.37 2.45 10.92
CA GLN A 95 5.44 0.99 10.88
C GLN A 95 4.38 0.36 11.77
N GLY A 96 3.68 -0.59 11.21
CA GLY A 96 2.71 -1.36 11.96
C GLY A 96 1.44 -0.61 12.32
N GLU A 97 1.33 0.67 11.98
CA GLU A 97 0.10 1.40 12.19
C GLU A 97 -0.88 1.13 11.05
N ASN A 98 -2.12 1.00 11.41
CA ASN A 98 -3.19 0.92 10.44
C ASN A 98 -4.40 1.68 10.96
N SER A 99 -5.23 2.15 10.05
CA SER A 99 -6.43 2.89 10.38
C SER A 99 -7.54 2.52 9.42
N LEU A 100 -8.72 2.31 9.95
CA LEU A 100 -9.91 2.09 9.13
C LEU A 100 -10.52 3.44 8.78
N ILE A 101 -10.67 3.71 7.49
CA ILE A 101 -11.21 4.95 6.97
C ILE A 101 -12.52 4.64 6.25
N LEU A 102 -13.55 5.34 6.66
CA LEU A 102 -14.89 5.15 6.09
C LEU A 102 -15.25 6.26 5.13
#